data_ed4e28254e03981ad148d4145f1c120b
#
_entry.id   ed4e28254e03981ad148d4145f1c120b
#
_cell.length_a   1.000
_cell.length_b   1.000
_cell.length_c   1.000
_cell.angle_alpha   90.00
_cell.angle_beta   90.00
_cell.angle_gamma   90.00
#
_symmetry.space_group_name_H-M   'P 1'
#
loop_
_entity.id
_entity.type
_entity.pdbx_description
1 polymer ?
#
loop_
_entity_poly.entity_id
_entity_poly.type
_entity_poly.pdbx_seq_one_letter_code
_entity_poly.pdbx_strand_id
1 'polypeptide(L)'
;MIVGYARTSTIEQEAGFEHQVKKLKENKCEKIFKEQVSAYANRSELKKCLEFVRTGDTLIVTQLSRFARSNNDLYKNLDILQNKKVTFKILDMNLDTSTPTGKLLLSLMGSINDFEREIMLERQKEGIAKAKKEGKYSKSRSTKVKIQAKEIKRLNQLGISPTDIARTLGIGLTSVYRYR
;
A
#
# COMPACT_ATOMS: atom_id res chain seq x y z
N MET A 1 1.41 22.42 18.47
CA MET A 1 2.09 21.31 19.16
C MET A 1 3.16 20.68 18.27
N ILE A 2 4.29 20.23 18.83
CA ILE A 2 5.34 19.54 18.07
C ILE A 2 5.28 18.06 18.43
N VAL A 3 5.05 17.22 17.42
CA VAL A 3 4.87 15.77 17.57
C VAL A 3 6.02 15.06 16.86
N GLY A 4 6.60 14.05 17.49
CA GLY A 4 7.66 13.24 16.93
C GLY A 4 7.18 11.82 16.58
N TYR A 5 7.75 11.22 15.54
CA TYR A 5 7.59 9.80 15.26
C TYR A 5 8.95 9.14 15.08
N ALA A 6 9.16 8.05 15.81
CA ALA A 6 10.37 7.23 15.75
C ALA A 6 10.04 5.77 15.47
N ARG A 7 10.82 5.12 14.59
CA ARG A 7 10.64 3.69 14.26
C ARG A 7 11.96 2.95 14.17
N THR A 8 11.97 1.73 14.68
CA THR A 8 13.05 0.76 14.44
C THR A 8 12.48 -0.57 13.94
N SER A 9 13.31 -1.36 13.26
CA SER A 9 12.89 -2.64 12.68
C SER A 9 13.07 -3.82 13.62
N THR A 10 13.98 -3.75 14.58
CA THR A 10 14.33 -4.85 15.49
C THR A 10 14.76 -4.33 16.86
N ILE A 11 14.64 -5.19 17.88
CA ILE A 11 15.09 -4.90 19.25
C ILE A 11 16.61 -4.67 19.29
N GLU A 12 17.36 -5.33 18.41
CA GLU A 12 18.84 -5.21 18.33
C GLU A 12 19.33 -3.82 17.86
N GLN A 13 18.44 -2.95 17.35
CA GLN A 13 18.75 -1.58 16.94
C GLN A 13 18.36 -0.54 18.00
N GLU A 14 18.38 -0.91 19.26
CA GLU A 14 17.95 -0.05 20.39
C GLU A 14 18.74 1.26 20.47
N ALA A 15 20.05 1.21 20.29
CA ALA A 15 20.90 2.42 20.28
C ALA A 15 20.50 3.42 19.17
N GLY A 16 20.16 2.93 17.99
CA GLY A 16 19.67 3.76 16.89
C GLY A 16 18.27 4.34 17.16
N PHE A 17 17.45 3.64 17.91
CA PHE A 17 16.12 4.09 18.30
C PHE A 17 16.20 5.16 19.38
N GLU A 18 17.03 4.95 20.41
CA GLU A 18 17.29 5.97 21.45
C GLU A 18 17.85 7.24 20.86
N HIS A 19 18.76 7.15 19.89
CA HIS A 19 19.28 8.31 19.18
C HIS A 19 18.18 9.09 18.45
N GLN A 20 17.24 8.42 17.78
CA GLN A 20 16.08 9.07 17.15
C GLN A 20 15.26 9.81 18.22
N VAL A 21 14.91 9.14 19.31
CA VAL A 21 14.10 9.72 20.39
C VAL A 21 14.82 10.92 21.01
N LYS A 22 16.14 10.86 21.21
CA LYS A 22 16.97 11.96 21.71
C LYS A 22 16.90 13.17 20.77
N LYS A 23 17.15 12.96 19.45
CA LYS A 23 17.03 14.02 18.44
C LYS A 23 15.64 14.67 18.42
N LEU A 24 14.58 13.88 18.55
CA LEU A 24 13.21 14.40 18.60
C LEU A 24 12.95 15.24 19.86
N LYS A 25 13.47 14.83 21.02
CA LYS A 25 13.40 15.61 22.26
C LYS A 25 14.17 16.93 22.16
N GLU A 26 15.37 16.91 21.57
CA GLU A 26 16.18 18.12 21.31
C GLU A 26 15.44 19.10 20.40
N ASN A 27 14.61 18.61 19.49
CA ASN A 27 13.72 19.41 18.64
C ASN A 27 12.37 19.75 19.31
N LYS A 28 12.31 19.68 20.65
CA LYS A 28 11.17 20.09 21.48
C LYS A 28 9.86 19.35 21.15
N CYS A 29 9.93 18.08 20.72
CA CYS A 29 8.73 17.26 20.53
C CYS A 29 8.05 17.03 21.88
N GLU A 30 6.83 17.51 22.02
CA GLU A 30 6.00 17.37 23.22
C GLU A 30 5.43 15.96 23.37
N LYS A 31 5.16 15.30 22.25
CA LYS A 31 4.70 13.90 22.19
C LYS A 31 5.47 13.13 21.14
N ILE A 32 5.92 11.93 21.48
CA ILE A 32 6.68 11.08 20.56
C ILE A 32 5.98 9.73 20.47
N PHE A 33 5.52 9.39 19.27
CA PHE A 33 5.01 8.05 18.93
C PHE A 33 6.19 7.15 18.59
N LYS A 34 6.25 6.01 19.25
CA LYS A 34 7.38 5.08 19.21
C LYS A 34 6.91 3.74 18.67
N GLU A 35 7.57 3.21 17.65
CA GLU A 35 7.19 1.97 17.00
C GLU A 35 8.39 1.05 16.78
N GLN A 36 8.29 -0.18 17.25
CA GLN A 36 9.32 -1.21 17.08
C GLN A 36 8.78 -2.32 16.19
N VAL A 37 8.70 -2.04 14.89
CA VAL A 37 8.20 -2.98 13.88
C VAL A 37 8.97 -2.87 12.59
N SER A 38 9.05 -3.97 11.84
CA SER A 38 9.64 -3.95 10.50
C SER A 38 8.88 -3.00 9.58
N ALA A 39 9.54 -2.56 8.50
CA ALA A 39 8.91 -1.68 7.51
C ALA A 39 7.65 -2.28 6.86
N TYR A 40 7.54 -3.61 6.83
CA TYR A 40 6.43 -4.34 6.21
C TYR A 40 5.28 -4.66 7.18
N ALA A 41 5.49 -4.54 8.48
CA ALA A 41 4.45 -4.78 9.48
C ALA A 41 3.41 -3.64 9.52
N ASN A 42 2.30 -3.91 10.18
CA ASN A 42 1.28 -2.88 10.44
C ASN A 42 1.85 -1.82 11.41
N ARG A 43 1.87 -0.56 10.98
CA ARG A 43 2.41 0.56 11.74
C ARG A 43 1.29 1.28 12.50
N SER A 44 0.84 0.65 13.58
CA SER A 44 -0.26 1.14 14.38
C SER A 44 0.04 2.50 15.06
N GLU A 45 1.28 2.70 15.50
CA GLU A 45 1.67 3.95 16.13
C GLU A 45 1.79 5.11 15.12
N LEU A 46 2.25 4.84 13.89
CA LEU A 46 2.21 5.85 12.83
C LEU A 46 0.76 6.26 12.52
N LYS A 47 -0.14 5.30 12.44
CA LYS A 47 -1.57 5.57 12.21
C LYS A 47 -2.15 6.43 13.32
N LYS A 48 -1.92 6.06 14.59
CA LYS A 48 -2.32 6.88 15.74
C LYS A 48 -1.70 8.27 15.71
N CYS A 49 -0.43 8.40 15.31
CA CYS A 49 0.24 9.69 15.17
C CYS A 49 -0.45 10.55 14.11
N LEU A 50 -0.72 10.00 12.92
CA LEU A 50 -1.42 10.71 11.84
C LEU A 50 -2.86 11.08 12.21
N GLU A 51 -3.54 10.26 13.00
CA GLU A 51 -4.88 10.57 13.55
C GLU A 51 -4.81 11.68 14.60
N PHE A 52 -3.79 11.67 15.45
CA PHE A 52 -3.62 12.57 16.58
C PHE A 52 -3.33 14.01 16.17
N VAL A 53 -2.45 14.21 15.17
CA VAL A 53 -2.03 15.56 14.74
C VAL A 53 -3.19 16.36 14.15
N ARG A 54 -3.20 17.66 14.45
CA ARG A 54 -4.26 18.61 14.08
C ARG A 54 -3.70 19.79 13.33
N THR A 55 -4.58 20.61 12.78
CA THR A 55 -4.23 21.85 12.08
C THR A 55 -3.31 22.74 12.94
N GLY A 56 -2.18 23.16 12.36
CA GLY A 56 -1.17 23.99 13.01
C GLY A 56 -0.11 23.21 13.80
N ASP A 57 -0.25 21.88 13.93
CA ASP A 57 0.79 21.03 14.52
C ASP A 57 1.97 20.85 13.57
N THR A 58 3.10 20.44 14.13
CA THR A 58 4.30 20.05 13.37
C THR A 58 4.64 18.60 13.68
N LEU A 59 4.71 17.76 12.66
CA LEU A 59 5.20 16.38 12.76
C LEU A 59 6.68 16.34 12.36
N ILE A 60 7.52 15.82 13.25
CA ILE A 60 8.97 15.68 13.02
C ILE A 60 9.36 14.21 12.99
N VAL A 61 10.17 13.86 12.00
CA VAL A 61 10.85 12.56 11.90
C VAL A 61 12.34 12.77 11.70
N THR A 62 13.16 11.83 12.13
CA THR A 62 14.62 11.93 11.92
C THR A 62 14.99 11.65 10.48
N GLN A 63 14.39 10.63 9.88
CA GLN A 63 14.68 10.15 8.51
C GLN A 63 13.40 9.80 7.77
N LEU A 64 13.42 9.98 6.45
CA LEU A 64 12.30 9.61 5.59
C LEU A 64 11.96 8.13 5.67
N SER A 65 12.97 7.26 5.73
CA SER A 65 12.82 5.79 5.83
C SER A 65 12.11 5.32 7.12
N ARG A 66 12.00 6.17 8.12
CA ARG A 66 11.24 5.89 9.34
C ARG A 66 9.76 6.19 9.13
N PHE A 67 9.45 7.21 8.35
CA PHE A 67 8.08 7.66 8.07
C PHE A 67 7.40 6.86 6.96
N ALA A 68 8.12 6.55 5.89
CA ALA A 68 7.57 5.85 4.75
C ALA A 68 8.40 4.61 4.36
N ARG A 69 7.74 3.58 3.83
CA ARG A 69 8.36 2.32 3.33
C ARG A 69 8.42 2.26 1.81
N SER A 70 7.73 3.14 1.15
CA SER A 70 7.71 3.29 -0.31
C SER A 70 7.26 4.70 -0.67
N ASN A 71 7.50 5.14 -1.91
CA ASN A 71 7.04 6.44 -2.38
C ASN A 71 5.51 6.56 -2.24
N ASN A 72 4.75 5.54 -2.63
CA ASN A 72 3.28 5.54 -2.52
C ASN A 72 2.80 5.69 -1.06
N ASP A 73 3.49 5.06 -0.11
CA ASP A 73 3.20 5.20 1.32
C ASP A 73 3.54 6.61 1.83
N LEU A 74 4.64 7.19 1.35
CA LEU A 74 5.02 8.57 1.64
C LEU A 74 3.93 9.54 1.22
N TYR A 75 3.48 9.45 -0.04
CA TYR A 75 2.46 10.38 -0.56
C TYR A 75 1.14 10.27 0.18
N LYS A 76 0.67 9.06 0.47
CA LYS A 76 -0.55 8.86 1.27
C LYS A 76 -0.46 9.56 2.62
N ASN A 77 0.68 9.41 3.29
CA ASN A 77 0.88 10.02 4.60
C ASN A 77 1.03 11.55 4.51
N LEU A 78 1.71 12.05 3.48
CA LEU A 78 1.85 13.48 3.23
C LEU A 78 0.53 14.14 2.86
N ASP A 79 -0.30 13.49 2.07
CA ASP A 79 -1.66 13.94 1.72
C ASP A 79 -2.51 14.13 2.99
N ILE A 80 -2.45 13.17 3.92
CA ILE A 80 -3.13 13.28 5.21
C ILE A 80 -2.65 14.51 5.98
N LEU A 81 -1.33 14.75 6.05
CA LEU A 81 -0.77 15.89 6.76
C LEU A 81 -1.13 17.22 6.08
N GLN A 82 -1.10 17.27 4.76
CA GLN A 82 -1.45 18.45 3.98
C GLN A 82 -2.93 18.82 4.15
N ASN A 83 -3.83 17.83 4.05
CA ASN A 83 -5.27 18.01 4.26
C ASN A 83 -5.59 18.50 5.67
N LYS A 84 -4.81 18.06 6.66
CA LYS A 84 -4.90 18.52 8.04
C LYS A 84 -4.17 19.84 8.31
N LYS A 85 -3.46 20.42 7.32
CA LYS A 85 -2.61 21.61 7.46
C LYS A 85 -1.55 21.44 8.56
N VAL A 86 -0.94 20.26 8.63
CA VAL A 86 0.15 19.91 9.55
C VAL A 86 1.48 20.14 8.84
N THR A 87 2.41 20.85 9.50
CA THR A 87 3.77 21.01 9.00
C THR A 87 4.55 19.71 9.16
N PHE A 88 5.30 19.29 8.15
CA PHE A 88 6.14 18.10 8.20
C PHE A 88 7.62 18.47 8.12
N LYS A 89 8.44 17.91 9.01
CA LYS A 89 9.88 18.14 9.05
C LYS A 89 10.65 16.82 9.06
N ILE A 90 11.75 16.79 8.30
CA ILE A 90 12.70 15.66 8.27
C ILE A 90 14.07 16.22 8.66
N LEU A 91 14.60 15.76 9.80
CA LEU A 91 15.83 16.35 10.38
C LEU A 91 17.07 16.08 9.52
N ASP A 92 17.28 14.85 9.09
CA ASP A 92 18.50 14.48 8.36
C ASP A 92 18.61 15.15 6.97
N MET A 93 17.49 15.52 6.37
CA MET A 93 17.44 16.21 5.07
C MET A 93 17.26 17.73 5.24
N ASN A 94 17.13 18.22 6.47
CA ASN A 94 16.76 19.61 6.79
C ASN A 94 15.54 20.09 5.99
N LEU A 95 14.58 19.18 5.76
CA LEU A 95 13.37 19.48 5.00
C LEU A 95 12.28 19.97 5.95
N ASP A 96 11.69 21.12 5.61
CA ASP A 96 10.60 21.74 6.34
C ASP A 96 9.51 22.20 5.36
N THR A 97 8.34 21.57 5.42
CA THR A 97 7.22 21.90 4.53
C THR A 97 6.54 23.22 4.84
N SER A 98 6.93 23.93 5.90
CA SER A 98 6.51 25.31 6.14
C SER A 98 7.21 26.30 5.21
N THR A 99 8.39 25.94 4.69
CA THR A 99 9.19 26.78 3.79
C THR A 99 8.78 26.62 2.32
N PRO A 100 8.94 27.65 1.48
CA PRO A 100 8.70 27.52 0.04
C PRO A 100 9.54 26.41 -0.61
N THR A 101 10.81 26.30 -0.23
CA THR A 101 11.74 25.27 -0.72
C THR A 101 11.29 23.86 -0.34
N GLY A 102 10.85 23.67 0.91
CA GLY A 102 10.35 22.37 1.38
C GLY A 102 9.05 21.97 0.65
N LYS A 103 8.16 22.93 0.40
CA LYS A 103 6.95 22.70 -0.42
C LYS A 103 7.29 22.32 -1.85
N LEU A 104 8.24 23.04 -2.46
CA LEU A 104 8.69 22.75 -3.81
C LEU A 104 9.30 21.35 -3.91
N LEU A 105 10.18 20.98 -2.96
CA LEU A 105 10.81 19.67 -2.93
C LEU A 105 9.76 18.56 -2.79
N LEU A 106 8.77 18.75 -1.93
CA LEU A 106 7.67 17.83 -1.75
C LEU A 106 6.84 17.66 -3.04
N SER A 107 6.53 18.77 -3.71
CA SER A 107 5.82 18.77 -5.00
C SER A 107 6.60 18.04 -6.08
N LEU A 108 7.92 18.24 -6.11
CA LEU A 108 8.83 17.61 -7.08
C LEU A 108 8.89 16.09 -6.86
N MET A 109 8.98 15.65 -5.60
CA MET A 109 8.87 14.23 -5.25
C MET A 109 7.53 13.65 -5.71
N GLY A 110 6.41 14.39 -5.55
CA GLY A 110 5.10 14.02 -6.07
C GLY A 110 5.12 13.76 -7.57
N SER A 111 5.58 14.73 -8.33
CA SER A 111 5.63 14.65 -9.79
C SER A 111 6.50 13.48 -10.30
N ILE A 112 7.62 13.20 -9.64
CA ILE A 112 8.48 12.06 -9.99
C ILE A 112 7.72 10.73 -9.80
N ASN A 113 6.96 10.60 -8.73
CA ASN A 113 6.20 9.38 -8.47
C ASN A 113 5.06 9.17 -9.49
N ASP A 114 4.37 10.24 -9.86
CA ASP A 114 3.33 10.17 -10.90
C ASP A 114 3.94 9.77 -12.24
N PHE A 115 5.08 10.32 -12.59
CA PHE A 115 5.84 9.95 -13.77
C PHE A 115 6.29 8.48 -13.76
N GLU A 116 6.86 7.98 -12.65
CA GLU A 116 7.21 6.55 -12.51
C GLU A 116 5.98 5.64 -12.67
N ARG A 117 4.84 6.07 -12.12
CA ARG A 117 3.58 5.33 -12.25
C ARG A 117 3.08 5.30 -13.69
N GLU A 118 3.15 6.40 -14.40
CA GLU A 118 2.77 6.48 -15.82
C GLU A 118 3.64 5.56 -16.69
N ILE A 119 4.97 5.60 -16.51
CA ILE A 119 5.89 4.69 -17.20
C ILE A 119 5.57 3.22 -16.89
N MET A 120 5.27 2.90 -15.63
CA MET A 120 4.91 1.53 -15.26
C MET A 120 3.63 1.07 -15.96
N LEU A 121 2.61 1.92 -16.02
CA LEU A 121 1.34 1.64 -16.71
C LEU A 121 1.53 1.48 -18.22
N GLU A 122 2.40 2.28 -18.82
CA GLU A 122 2.73 2.18 -20.24
C GLU A 122 3.42 0.84 -20.54
N ARG A 123 4.46 0.48 -19.81
CA ARG A 123 5.14 -0.82 -19.92
C ARG A 123 4.18 -2.00 -19.69
N GLN A 124 3.25 -1.86 -18.77
CA GLN A 124 2.23 -2.88 -18.54
C GLN A 124 1.28 -3.03 -19.73
N LYS A 125 0.84 -1.91 -20.33
CA LYS A 125 0.00 -1.93 -21.56
C LYS A 125 0.73 -2.61 -22.71
N GLU A 126 2.01 -2.26 -22.93
CA GLU A 126 2.84 -2.90 -23.95
C GLU A 126 3.03 -4.39 -23.71
N GLY A 127 3.34 -4.79 -22.47
CA GLY A 127 3.46 -6.19 -22.06
C GLY A 127 2.17 -6.99 -22.29
N ILE A 128 1.01 -6.41 -21.96
CA ILE A 128 -0.30 -7.01 -22.24
C ILE A 128 -0.56 -7.12 -23.75
N ALA A 129 -0.23 -6.09 -24.53
CA ALA A 129 -0.40 -6.09 -25.97
C ALA A 129 0.48 -7.17 -26.62
N LYS A 130 1.73 -7.30 -26.20
CA LYS A 130 2.65 -8.36 -26.64
C LYS A 130 2.13 -9.75 -26.28
N ALA A 131 1.72 -9.97 -25.05
CA ALA A 131 1.17 -11.24 -24.59
C ALA A 131 -0.14 -11.62 -25.29
N LYS A 132 -0.97 -10.63 -25.69
CA LYS A 132 -2.15 -10.86 -26.54
C LYS A 132 -1.76 -11.30 -27.95
N LYS A 133 -0.75 -10.65 -28.57
CA LYS A 133 -0.24 -11.04 -29.91
C LYS A 133 0.38 -12.44 -29.90
N GLU A 134 1.06 -12.81 -28.83
CA GLU A 134 1.67 -14.12 -28.63
C GLU A 134 0.64 -15.21 -28.23
N GLY A 135 -0.66 -14.89 -28.17
CA GLY A 135 -1.73 -15.84 -27.81
C GLY A 135 -1.73 -16.30 -26.34
N LYS A 136 -0.87 -15.72 -25.48
CA LYS A 136 -0.80 -16.06 -24.05
C LYS A 136 -2.09 -15.71 -23.29
N TYR A 137 -2.87 -14.78 -23.81
CA TYR A 137 -4.24 -14.46 -23.37
C TYR A 137 -5.26 -15.33 -24.12
N SER A 138 -5.05 -16.65 -24.16
CA SER A 138 -5.98 -17.53 -24.86
C SER A 138 -7.34 -17.54 -24.16
N LYS A 139 -8.39 -17.59 -24.96
CA LYS A 139 -9.80 -17.68 -24.54
C LYS A 139 -10.13 -18.99 -23.79
N SER A 140 -9.12 -19.76 -23.38
CA SER A 140 -9.27 -21.14 -22.89
C SER A 140 -10.14 -21.26 -21.63
N ARG A 141 -10.14 -20.25 -20.75
CA ARG A 141 -11.03 -20.26 -19.57
C ARG A 141 -12.51 -20.15 -19.94
N SER A 142 -12.86 -19.29 -20.91
CA SER A 142 -14.26 -19.09 -21.30
C SER A 142 -14.84 -20.30 -22.05
N THR A 143 -14.01 -20.98 -22.83
CA THR A 143 -14.43 -22.18 -23.59
C THR A 143 -14.62 -23.38 -22.67
N LYS A 144 -13.67 -23.63 -21.75
CA LYS A 144 -13.82 -24.71 -20.74
C LYS A 144 -15.05 -24.49 -19.86
N VAL A 145 -15.27 -23.26 -19.38
CA VAL A 145 -16.44 -22.91 -18.56
C VAL A 145 -17.75 -23.09 -19.35
N LYS A 146 -17.80 -22.72 -20.63
CA LYS A 146 -18.99 -22.91 -21.46
C LYS A 146 -19.30 -24.40 -21.75
N ILE A 147 -18.26 -25.22 -21.97
CA ILE A 147 -18.42 -26.66 -22.16
C ILE A 147 -18.90 -27.31 -20.87
N GLN A 148 -18.31 -26.97 -19.75
CA GLN A 148 -18.74 -27.45 -18.43
C GLN A 148 -20.16 -27.01 -18.07
N ALA A 149 -20.57 -25.78 -18.39
CA ALA A 149 -21.94 -25.29 -18.15
C ALA A 149 -22.98 -26.07 -18.97
N LYS A 150 -22.68 -26.44 -20.23
CA LYS A 150 -23.57 -27.30 -21.04
C LYS A 150 -23.72 -28.70 -20.45
N GLU A 151 -22.60 -29.27 -20.01
CA GLU A 151 -22.60 -30.63 -19.44
C GLU A 151 -23.27 -30.67 -18.07
N ILE A 152 -23.11 -29.62 -17.23
CA ILE A 152 -23.85 -29.50 -15.97
C ILE A 152 -25.36 -29.48 -16.22
N LYS A 153 -25.84 -28.69 -17.19
CA LYS A 153 -27.27 -28.66 -17.56
C LYS A 153 -27.79 -30.01 -18.05
N ARG A 154 -27.02 -30.70 -18.88
CA ARG A 154 -27.37 -32.02 -19.40
C ARG A 154 -27.49 -33.06 -18.28
N LEU A 155 -26.50 -33.13 -17.40
CA LEU A 155 -26.51 -34.09 -16.28
C LEU A 155 -27.61 -33.76 -15.26
N ASN A 156 -27.92 -32.51 -15.06
CA ASN A 156 -29.04 -32.09 -14.21
C ASN A 156 -30.41 -32.48 -14.82
N GLN A 157 -30.56 -32.38 -16.15
CA GLN A 157 -31.79 -32.83 -16.83
C GLN A 157 -31.99 -34.37 -16.77
N LEU A 158 -30.88 -35.11 -16.63
CA LEU A 158 -30.90 -36.57 -16.41
C LEU A 158 -31.16 -36.93 -14.94
N GLY A 159 -31.46 -35.97 -14.06
CA GLY A 159 -31.79 -36.22 -12.68
C GLY A 159 -30.59 -36.50 -11.75
N ILE A 160 -29.36 -36.29 -12.22
CA ILE A 160 -28.15 -36.55 -11.44
C ILE A 160 -28.01 -35.48 -10.36
N SER A 161 -27.64 -35.91 -9.16
CA SER A 161 -27.50 -35.00 -8.02
C SER A 161 -26.37 -33.96 -8.20
N PRO A 162 -26.50 -32.73 -7.70
CA PRO A 162 -25.42 -31.72 -7.80
C PRO A 162 -24.08 -32.21 -7.26
N THR A 163 -24.08 -33.04 -6.25
CA THR A 163 -22.89 -33.62 -5.62
C THR A 163 -22.19 -34.62 -6.55
N ASP A 164 -22.96 -35.42 -7.26
CA ASP A 164 -22.41 -36.37 -8.22
C ASP A 164 -21.94 -35.70 -9.49
N ILE A 165 -22.65 -34.64 -9.95
CA ILE A 165 -22.19 -33.81 -11.07
C ILE A 165 -20.85 -33.16 -10.73
N ALA A 166 -20.68 -32.60 -9.51
CA ALA A 166 -19.45 -32.02 -9.06
C ALA A 166 -18.29 -33.03 -9.07
N ARG A 167 -18.55 -34.24 -8.58
CA ARG A 167 -17.57 -35.34 -8.55
C ARG A 167 -17.19 -35.81 -9.96
N THR A 168 -18.17 -36.01 -10.83
CA THR A 168 -17.97 -36.50 -12.20
C THR A 168 -17.19 -35.54 -13.09
N LEU A 169 -17.45 -34.23 -12.92
CA LEU A 169 -16.79 -33.16 -13.70
C LEU A 169 -15.52 -32.62 -13.05
N GLY A 170 -15.17 -33.05 -11.84
CA GLY A 170 -13.99 -32.55 -11.09
C GLY A 170 -14.06 -31.08 -10.78
N ILE A 171 -15.26 -30.54 -10.49
CA ILE A 171 -15.49 -29.12 -10.21
C ILE A 171 -16.10 -28.91 -8.84
N GLY A 172 -15.94 -27.69 -8.30
CA GLY A 172 -16.55 -27.35 -7.01
C GLY A 172 -18.09 -27.31 -7.09
N LEU A 173 -18.74 -27.73 -6.03
CA LEU A 173 -20.21 -27.78 -5.91
C LEU A 173 -20.86 -26.40 -6.16
N THR A 174 -20.20 -25.32 -5.73
CA THR A 174 -20.61 -23.93 -5.99
C THR A 174 -20.70 -23.62 -7.50
N SER A 175 -19.81 -24.23 -8.31
CA SER A 175 -19.82 -24.07 -9.77
C SER A 175 -21.02 -24.79 -10.38
N VAL A 176 -21.39 -25.95 -9.85
CA VAL A 176 -22.58 -26.70 -10.30
C VAL A 176 -23.84 -25.88 -10.05
N TYR A 177 -24.02 -25.33 -8.85
CA TYR A 177 -25.18 -24.47 -8.53
C TYR A 177 -25.25 -23.19 -9.36
N ARG A 178 -24.12 -22.64 -9.78
CA ARG A 178 -24.08 -21.44 -10.63
C ARG A 178 -24.60 -21.70 -12.07
N TYR A 179 -24.43 -22.92 -12.59
CA TYR A 179 -24.73 -23.25 -14.00
C TYR A 179 -25.87 -24.30 -14.16
N ARG A 180 -26.51 -24.69 -13.09
CA ARG A 180 -27.66 -25.59 -13.04
C ARG A 180 -28.93 -25.05 -13.73
#